data_499ce271647a6be4878a2320d4f83996
#
_entry.id   499ce271647a6be4878a2320d4f83996
#
_cell.length_a   1.000
_cell.length_b   1.000
_cell.length_c   1.000
_cell.angle_alpha   90.00
_cell.angle_beta   90.00
_cell.angle_gamma   90.00
#
_symmetry.space_group_name_H-M   'P 1'
#
loop_
_entity.id
_entity.type
_entity.pdbx_description
1 polymer ?
#
loop_
_entity_poly.entity_id
_entity_poly.type
_entity_poly.pdbx_seq_one_letter_code
_entity_poly.pdbx_strand_id
1 'polypeptide(L)'
;QNSIKKFLKKKISNFAAPNFYAETFSKKIKTVIPHAHQLIFCNSGSEAVIKSLRIARAINNNPKICYTSGSWHGSVDQFLYKSNKNLKAVKLSSGLPDETLKNLILLPFNNLEKTKEILIKNKKKISSIIIEPIQGSLPNHEIKKYLKFISHYSKKNNITLIFDEMITGIRTDCSSIQNYFGINAEIS
;
A
#
# COMPACT_ATOMS: atom_id res chain seq x y z
N GLN A 1 -4.91 6.37 31.83
CA GLN A 1 -5.91 5.55 32.55
C GLN A 1 -7.25 6.23 32.72
N ASN A 2 -7.31 7.54 33.10
CA ASN A 2 -8.56 8.26 33.32
C ASN A 2 -9.43 8.40 32.05
N SER A 3 -8.81 8.60 30.88
CA SER A 3 -9.53 8.72 29.62
C SER A 3 -10.22 7.42 29.21
N ILE A 4 -9.55 6.27 29.41
CA ILE A 4 -10.13 4.96 29.13
C ILE A 4 -11.29 4.65 30.09
N LYS A 5 -11.14 4.93 31.39
CA LYS A 5 -12.22 4.77 32.38
C LYS A 5 -13.43 5.63 32.03
N LYS A 6 -13.21 6.89 31.60
CA LYS A 6 -14.29 7.80 31.17
C LYS A 6 -14.99 7.28 29.91
N PHE A 7 -14.24 6.71 28.97
CA PHE A 7 -14.76 6.07 27.77
C PHE A 7 -15.65 4.88 28.10
N LEU A 8 -15.14 3.95 28.92
CA LEU A 8 -15.88 2.75 29.34
C LEU A 8 -17.16 3.08 30.12
N LYS A 9 -17.13 4.11 30.99
CA LYS A 9 -18.31 4.56 31.73
C LYS A 9 -19.44 5.07 30.80
N LYS A 10 -19.12 5.60 29.60
CA LYS A 10 -20.11 6.03 28.62
C LYS A 10 -20.77 4.87 27.86
N LYS A 11 -20.42 3.61 28.17
CA LYS A 11 -20.92 2.39 27.50
C LYS A 11 -20.80 2.45 25.97
N ILE A 12 -19.79 3.17 25.46
CA ILE A 12 -19.55 3.27 24.04
C ILE A 12 -18.78 2.03 23.62
N SER A 13 -19.42 1.15 22.90
CA SER A 13 -18.79 0.00 22.26
C SER A 13 -18.38 0.36 20.85
N ASN A 14 -17.19 -0.07 20.44
CA ASN A 14 -16.67 0.16 19.12
C ASN A 14 -16.93 -1.08 18.25
N PHE A 15 -18.18 -1.32 17.89
CA PHE A 15 -18.53 -2.29 16.87
C PHE A 15 -18.26 -1.66 15.48
N ALA A 16 -18.19 -2.44 14.42
CA ALA A 16 -17.86 -2.05 13.04
C ALA A 16 -18.73 -0.93 12.42
N ALA A 17 -19.32 -0.08 13.27
CA ALA A 17 -20.17 1.05 12.89
C ALA A 17 -19.43 2.38 13.12
N PRO A 18 -19.79 3.43 12.37
CA PRO A 18 -19.30 4.79 12.62
C PRO A 18 -19.55 5.21 14.07
N ASN A 19 -18.55 5.81 14.68
CA ASN A 19 -18.66 6.32 16.05
C ASN A 19 -18.00 7.71 16.16
N PHE A 20 -18.35 8.44 17.20
CA PHE A 20 -17.86 9.79 17.44
C PHE A 20 -16.33 9.92 17.40
N TYR A 21 -15.61 8.94 17.96
CA TYR A 21 -14.13 8.98 18.00
C TYR A 21 -13.53 8.77 16.62
N ALA A 22 -14.04 7.81 15.85
CA ALA A 22 -13.62 7.57 14.48
C ALA A 22 -13.87 8.80 13.61
N GLU A 23 -15.03 9.43 13.74
CA GLU A 23 -15.37 10.66 13.03
C GLU A 23 -14.43 11.81 13.41
N THR A 24 -14.23 12.05 14.71
CA THR A 24 -13.35 13.10 15.22
C THR A 24 -11.91 12.88 14.76
N PHE A 25 -11.43 11.64 14.82
CA PHE A 25 -10.08 11.28 14.37
C PHE A 25 -9.93 11.45 12.86
N SER A 26 -10.94 11.04 12.08
CA SER A 26 -10.95 11.23 10.63
C SER A 26 -10.81 12.71 10.25
N LYS A 27 -11.55 13.59 10.92
CA LYS A 27 -11.43 15.04 10.72
C LYS A 27 -10.02 15.53 11.02
N LYS A 28 -9.41 15.03 12.11
CA LYS A 28 -8.03 15.38 12.48
C LYS A 28 -7.01 14.87 11.44
N ILE A 29 -7.14 13.62 10.97
CA ILE A 29 -6.25 13.08 9.92
C ILE A 29 -6.31 13.93 8.65
N LYS A 30 -7.51 14.35 8.23
CA LYS A 30 -7.68 15.19 7.04
C LYS A 30 -7.00 16.56 7.14
N THR A 31 -6.73 17.07 8.34
CA THR A 31 -5.97 18.32 8.50
C THR A 31 -4.48 18.16 8.24
N VAL A 32 -3.93 16.95 8.44
CA VAL A 32 -2.50 16.65 8.21
C VAL A 32 -2.27 15.93 6.88
N ILE A 33 -3.28 15.22 6.36
CA ILE A 33 -3.26 14.53 5.07
C ILE A 33 -4.45 15.02 4.22
N PRO A 34 -4.37 16.20 3.59
CA PRO A 34 -5.52 16.83 2.93
C PRO A 34 -6.14 16.02 1.79
N HIS A 35 -5.37 15.18 1.12
CA HIS A 35 -5.85 14.30 0.04
C HIS A 35 -6.53 13.01 0.54
N ALA A 36 -6.57 12.75 1.83
CA ALA A 36 -7.33 11.63 2.42
C ALA A 36 -8.84 11.93 2.42
N HIS A 37 -9.51 11.70 1.30
CA HIS A 37 -10.95 11.98 1.16
C HIS A 37 -11.81 11.02 1.96
N GLN A 38 -11.45 9.74 1.97
CA GLN A 38 -12.15 8.67 2.71
C GLN A 38 -11.16 7.89 3.56
N LEU A 39 -11.61 7.45 4.73
CA LEU A 39 -10.79 6.73 5.69
C LEU A 39 -11.49 5.43 6.12
N ILE A 40 -10.75 4.35 6.12
CA ILE A 40 -11.18 3.05 6.65
C ILE A 40 -10.22 2.68 7.78
N PHE A 41 -10.75 2.53 8.99
CA PHE A 41 -9.95 2.10 10.13
C PHE A 41 -9.76 0.59 10.13
N CYS A 42 -8.54 0.17 10.45
CA CYS A 42 -8.13 -1.22 10.53
C CYS A 42 -7.35 -1.46 11.83
N ASN A 43 -7.32 -2.70 12.28
CA ASN A 43 -6.59 -3.06 13.51
C ASN A 43 -5.10 -3.34 13.25
N SER A 44 -4.70 -3.55 11.99
CA SER A 44 -3.32 -3.82 11.60
C SER A 44 -3.04 -3.35 10.18
N GLY A 45 -1.75 -3.15 9.86
CA GLY A 45 -1.31 -2.87 8.48
C GLY A 45 -1.65 -4.01 7.51
N SER A 46 -1.55 -5.27 7.93
CA SER A 46 -1.96 -6.42 7.10
C SER A 46 -3.44 -6.35 6.72
N GLU A 47 -4.31 -5.98 7.66
CA GLU A 47 -5.73 -5.80 7.37
C GLU A 47 -5.97 -4.63 6.40
N ALA A 48 -5.28 -3.52 6.59
CA ALA A 48 -5.35 -2.36 5.69
C ALA A 48 -4.94 -2.74 4.26
N VAL A 49 -3.84 -3.47 4.11
CA VAL A 49 -3.34 -3.95 2.81
C VAL A 49 -4.35 -4.90 2.14
N ILE A 50 -4.93 -5.85 2.86
CA ILE A 50 -5.97 -6.75 2.30
C ILE A 50 -7.17 -5.93 1.79
N LYS A 51 -7.63 -4.95 2.55
CA LYS A 51 -8.75 -4.08 2.15
C LYS A 51 -8.39 -3.25 0.91
N SER A 52 -7.19 -2.66 0.88
CA SER A 52 -6.69 -1.88 -0.26
C SER A 52 -6.65 -2.69 -1.56
N LEU A 53 -6.13 -3.93 -1.50
CA LEU A 53 -6.12 -4.83 -2.65
C LEU A 53 -7.52 -5.21 -3.13
N ARG A 54 -8.45 -5.42 -2.20
CA ARG A 54 -9.84 -5.74 -2.54
C ARG A 54 -10.51 -4.58 -3.26
N ILE A 55 -10.31 -3.35 -2.77
CA ILE A 55 -10.81 -2.13 -3.41
C ILE A 55 -10.20 -1.98 -4.81
N ALA A 56 -8.89 -2.12 -4.95
CA ALA A 56 -8.21 -2.00 -6.24
C ALA A 56 -8.70 -3.01 -7.28
N ARG A 57 -8.95 -4.26 -6.87
CA ARG A 57 -9.55 -5.27 -7.76
C ARG A 57 -10.99 -4.95 -8.14
N ALA A 58 -11.77 -4.36 -7.24
CA ALA A 58 -13.14 -3.95 -7.53
C ALA A 58 -13.21 -2.80 -8.55
N ILE A 59 -12.21 -1.91 -8.55
CA ILE A 59 -12.15 -0.75 -9.47
C ILE A 59 -11.96 -1.18 -10.93
N ASN A 60 -11.09 -2.14 -11.22
CA ASN A 60 -10.69 -2.46 -12.60
C ASN A 60 -10.84 -3.94 -12.99
N ASN A 61 -11.35 -4.78 -12.09
CA ASN A 61 -11.65 -6.21 -12.30
C ASN A 61 -10.47 -7.04 -12.85
N ASN A 62 -9.23 -6.67 -12.50
CA ASN A 62 -8.03 -7.42 -12.87
C ASN A 62 -7.49 -8.21 -11.67
N PRO A 63 -6.95 -9.44 -11.85
CA PRO A 63 -6.53 -10.27 -10.73
C PRO A 63 -5.13 -9.99 -10.24
N LYS A 64 -4.22 -9.48 -11.10
CA LYS A 64 -2.79 -9.40 -10.79
C LYS A 64 -2.42 -8.17 -9.99
N ILE A 65 -1.53 -8.38 -9.03
CA ILE A 65 -0.94 -7.37 -8.17
C ILE A 65 0.54 -7.26 -8.50
N CYS A 66 1.03 -6.03 -8.62
CA CYS A 66 2.47 -5.74 -8.66
C CYS A 66 2.92 -5.21 -7.30
N TYR A 67 4.09 -5.63 -6.85
CA TYR A 67 4.78 -4.99 -5.73
C TYR A 67 6.30 -5.06 -5.89
N THR A 68 7.02 -4.22 -5.15
CA THR A 68 8.48 -4.15 -5.25
C THR A 68 9.15 -5.22 -4.39
N SER A 69 10.11 -5.93 -4.97
CA SER A 69 10.89 -6.93 -4.23
C SER A 69 11.64 -6.27 -3.08
N GLY A 70 11.61 -6.90 -1.90
CA GLY A 70 12.20 -6.38 -0.68
C GLY A 70 11.29 -5.50 0.17
N SER A 71 10.10 -5.15 -0.31
CA SER A 71 9.07 -4.47 0.48
C SER A 71 8.42 -5.41 1.48
N TRP A 72 7.92 -4.83 2.57
CA TRP A 72 7.14 -5.52 3.58
C TRP A 72 5.72 -4.93 3.64
N HIS A 73 4.73 -5.73 3.29
CA HIS A 73 3.30 -5.35 3.28
C HIS A 73 2.47 -6.20 4.26
N GLY A 74 3.06 -6.48 5.41
CA GLY A 74 2.42 -7.31 6.44
C GLY A 74 2.47 -8.81 6.15
N SER A 75 1.88 -9.61 7.04
CA SER A 75 1.88 -11.07 6.99
C SER A 75 0.78 -11.60 6.06
N VAL A 76 0.72 -11.09 4.84
CA VAL A 76 -0.25 -11.48 3.82
C VAL A 76 0.46 -12.35 2.78
N ASP A 77 -0.03 -13.55 2.53
CA ASP A 77 0.64 -14.54 1.65
C ASP A 77 1.09 -13.97 0.30
N GLN A 78 0.30 -13.05 -0.28
CA GLN A 78 0.62 -12.40 -1.54
C GLN A 78 1.93 -11.62 -1.53
N PHE A 79 2.45 -11.23 -0.38
CA PHE A 79 3.65 -10.40 -0.25
C PHE A 79 4.84 -11.13 0.36
N LEU A 80 4.70 -12.42 0.65
CA LEU A 80 5.76 -13.26 1.21
C LEU A 80 6.60 -13.97 0.13
N TYR A 81 6.89 -13.23 -0.95
CA TYR A 81 7.77 -13.67 -2.02
C TYR A 81 8.83 -12.61 -2.31
N LYS A 82 9.99 -13.03 -2.80
CA LYS A 82 11.06 -12.14 -3.25
C LYS A 82 11.54 -12.54 -4.64
N SER A 83 12.17 -11.62 -5.35
CA SER A 83 12.86 -11.94 -6.58
C SER A 83 14.23 -12.59 -6.29
N ASN A 84 14.56 -13.67 -6.99
CA ASN A 84 15.91 -14.15 -7.05
C ASN A 84 16.75 -13.38 -8.08
N LYS A 85 18.03 -13.75 -8.27
CA LYS A 85 18.93 -13.12 -9.25
C LYS A 85 18.40 -13.12 -10.69
N ASN A 86 17.53 -14.08 -11.04
CA ASN A 86 16.91 -14.20 -12.36
C ASN A 86 15.52 -13.55 -12.44
N LEU A 87 15.17 -12.68 -11.50
CA LEU A 87 13.85 -12.01 -11.37
C LEU A 87 12.67 -12.98 -11.25
N LYS A 88 12.91 -14.25 -10.88
CA LYS A 88 11.85 -15.22 -10.58
C LYS A 88 11.42 -15.06 -9.13
N ALA A 89 10.10 -15.12 -8.90
CA ALA A 89 9.54 -15.12 -7.56
C ALA A 89 9.90 -16.43 -6.82
N VAL A 90 10.41 -16.29 -5.60
CA VAL A 90 10.67 -17.40 -4.67
C VAL A 90 9.99 -17.14 -3.35
N LYS A 91 9.47 -18.19 -2.73
CA LYS A 91 8.79 -18.12 -1.43
C LYS A 91 9.74 -17.68 -0.33
N LEU A 92 9.26 -16.89 0.61
CA LEU A 92 9.98 -16.55 1.85
C LEU A 92 9.80 -17.63 2.93
N SER A 93 8.74 -18.46 2.83
CA SER A 93 8.53 -19.61 3.71
C SER A 93 7.91 -20.76 2.94
N SER A 94 8.06 -21.99 3.46
CA SER A 94 7.57 -23.22 2.83
C SER A 94 6.03 -23.36 2.87
N GLY A 95 5.35 -22.68 3.78
CA GLY A 95 3.88 -22.75 3.94
C GLY A 95 3.07 -21.93 2.92
N LEU A 96 3.71 -21.26 1.98
CA LEU A 96 3.00 -20.42 1.00
C LEU A 96 2.47 -21.26 -0.18
N PRO A 97 1.19 -21.07 -0.59
CA PRO A 97 0.60 -21.77 -1.71
C PRO A 97 1.22 -21.35 -3.06
N ASP A 98 1.46 -22.30 -3.98
CA ASP A 98 1.97 -21.96 -5.33
C ASP A 98 0.96 -21.18 -6.17
N GLU A 99 -0.33 -21.38 -5.93
CA GLU A 99 -1.43 -20.66 -6.60
C GLU A 99 -1.34 -19.15 -6.43
N THR A 100 -0.81 -18.70 -5.33
CA THR A 100 -0.62 -17.26 -5.04
C THR A 100 0.26 -16.59 -6.10
N LEU A 101 1.28 -17.30 -6.62
CA LEU A 101 2.20 -16.78 -7.64
C LEU A 101 1.53 -16.44 -8.97
N LYS A 102 0.41 -17.07 -9.31
CA LYS A 102 -0.30 -16.84 -10.58
C LYS A 102 -0.74 -15.39 -10.76
N ASN A 103 -1.02 -14.74 -9.63
CA ASN A 103 -1.53 -13.37 -9.60
C ASN A 103 -0.53 -12.35 -9.06
N LEU A 104 0.76 -12.70 -9.00
CA LEU A 104 1.82 -11.82 -8.52
C LEU A 104 2.77 -11.39 -9.63
N ILE A 105 3.19 -10.15 -9.56
CA ILE A 105 4.26 -9.59 -10.39
C ILE A 105 5.21 -8.84 -9.47
N LEU A 106 6.45 -9.33 -9.38
CA LEU A 106 7.50 -8.67 -8.62
C LEU A 106 8.21 -7.64 -9.49
N LEU A 107 8.34 -6.43 -8.97
CA LEU A 107 9.06 -5.34 -9.61
C LEU A 107 10.40 -5.14 -8.88
N PRO A 108 11.50 -4.94 -9.60
CA PRO A 108 12.77 -4.56 -8.97
C PRO A 108 12.66 -3.13 -8.43
N PHE A 109 12.98 -2.95 -7.13
CA PHE A 109 12.91 -1.64 -6.49
C PHE A 109 13.91 -0.67 -7.11
N ASN A 110 13.45 0.55 -7.39
CA ASN A 110 14.25 1.65 -7.96
C ASN A 110 15.01 1.31 -9.27
N ASN A 111 14.59 0.26 -9.99
CA ASN A 111 15.14 -0.08 -11.30
C ASN A 111 14.11 0.23 -12.39
N LEU A 112 14.21 1.44 -12.95
CA LEU A 112 13.22 1.98 -13.88
C LEU A 112 13.08 1.16 -15.16
N GLU A 113 14.19 0.77 -15.77
CA GLU A 113 14.18 0.08 -17.08
C GLU A 113 13.58 -1.32 -16.98
N LYS A 114 14.02 -2.11 -16.01
CA LYS A 114 13.46 -3.43 -15.77
C LYS A 114 11.98 -3.38 -15.36
N THR A 115 11.60 -2.38 -14.58
CA THR A 115 10.20 -2.18 -14.20
C THR A 115 9.33 -1.87 -15.42
N LYS A 116 9.80 -1.01 -16.34
CA LYS A 116 9.08 -0.72 -17.59
C LYS A 116 8.85 -1.99 -18.42
N GLU A 117 9.89 -2.80 -18.63
CA GLU A 117 9.79 -4.06 -19.38
C GLU A 117 8.70 -4.98 -18.79
N ILE A 118 8.73 -5.17 -17.47
CA ILE A 118 7.79 -6.05 -16.77
C ILE A 118 6.35 -5.52 -16.87
N LEU A 119 6.16 -4.23 -16.65
CA LEU A 119 4.84 -3.59 -16.68
C LEU A 119 4.23 -3.61 -18.08
N ILE A 120 5.00 -3.33 -19.13
CA ILE A 120 4.54 -3.38 -20.53
C ILE A 120 4.06 -4.79 -20.88
N LYS A 121 4.84 -5.82 -20.53
CA LYS A 121 4.50 -7.24 -20.78
C LYS A 121 3.19 -7.67 -20.10
N ASN A 122 2.82 -7.06 -18.98
CA ASN A 122 1.66 -7.45 -18.17
C ASN A 122 0.50 -6.44 -18.21
N LYS A 123 0.57 -5.41 -19.00
CA LYS A 123 -0.27 -4.20 -19.00
C LYS A 123 -1.76 -4.43 -18.77
N LYS A 124 -2.37 -5.43 -19.42
CA LYS A 124 -3.84 -5.67 -19.40
C LYS A 124 -4.30 -6.57 -18.25
N LYS A 125 -3.45 -6.91 -17.30
CA LYS A 125 -3.74 -7.91 -16.26
C LYS A 125 -3.57 -7.38 -14.84
N ILE A 126 -3.10 -6.14 -14.68
CA ILE A 126 -2.71 -5.57 -13.40
C ILE A 126 -3.88 -4.81 -12.80
N SER A 127 -4.25 -5.15 -11.56
CA SER A 127 -5.22 -4.38 -10.76
C SER A 127 -4.56 -3.22 -10.05
N SER A 128 -3.42 -3.49 -9.43
CA SER A 128 -2.76 -2.53 -8.57
C SER A 128 -1.25 -2.68 -8.59
N ILE A 129 -0.58 -1.57 -8.28
CA ILE A 129 0.83 -1.54 -7.88
C ILE A 129 0.86 -1.05 -6.46
N ILE A 130 1.35 -1.88 -5.52
CA ILE A 130 1.60 -1.47 -4.15
C ILE A 130 3.11 -1.28 -3.93
N ILE A 131 3.48 -0.21 -3.27
CA ILE A 131 4.88 0.15 -3.04
C ILE A 131 5.03 0.88 -1.70
N GLU A 132 6.08 0.55 -0.94
CA GLU A 132 6.61 1.44 0.08
C GLU A 132 7.35 2.59 -0.64
N PRO A 133 6.92 3.83 -0.55
CA PRO A 133 7.59 4.95 -1.23
C PRO A 133 9.06 5.11 -0.80
N ILE A 134 9.36 4.78 0.44
CA ILE A 134 10.72 4.57 0.95
C ILE A 134 10.68 3.22 1.65
N GLN A 135 11.43 2.24 1.15
CA GLN A 135 11.46 0.92 1.77
C GLN A 135 12.09 0.98 3.17
N GLY A 136 11.42 0.40 4.15
CA GLY A 136 11.94 0.31 5.52
C GLY A 136 13.23 -0.50 5.60
N SER A 137 13.40 -1.50 4.75
CA SER A 137 14.60 -2.36 4.70
C SER A 137 15.80 -1.71 4.01
N LEU A 138 15.57 -0.75 3.11
CA LEU A 138 16.61 -0.05 2.34
C LEU A 138 16.17 1.40 2.11
N PRO A 139 16.24 2.28 3.13
CA PRO A 139 15.83 3.67 2.98
C PRO A 139 16.66 4.39 1.93
N ASN A 140 15.98 4.92 0.90
CA ASN A 140 16.60 5.70 -0.16
C ASN A 140 15.67 6.83 -0.59
N HIS A 141 16.11 8.09 -0.49
CA HIS A 141 15.36 9.26 -0.91
C HIS A 141 15.49 9.56 -2.42
N GLU A 142 16.47 8.96 -3.12
CA GLU A 142 16.66 9.11 -4.57
C GLU A 142 15.68 8.26 -5.39
N ILE A 143 14.46 8.10 -4.90
CA ILE A 143 13.42 7.27 -5.53
C ILE A 143 12.40 8.11 -6.31
N LYS A 144 12.43 9.42 -6.18
CA LYS A 144 11.39 10.31 -6.74
C LYS A 144 11.13 10.08 -8.23
N LYS A 145 12.18 9.86 -9.03
CA LYS A 145 12.06 9.59 -10.48
C LYS A 145 11.30 8.29 -10.75
N TYR A 146 11.60 7.25 -9.96
CA TYR A 146 10.94 5.96 -10.05
C TYR A 146 9.46 6.07 -9.65
N LEU A 147 9.14 6.73 -8.54
CA LEU A 147 7.77 6.93 -8.08
C LEU A 147 6.94 7.75 -9.08
N LYS A 148 7.51 8.81 -9.66
CA LYS A 148 6.85 9.59 -10.72
C LYS A 148 6.50 8.73 -11.93
N PHE A 149 7.40 7.86 -12.35
CA PHE A 149 7.13 6.92 -13.44
C PHE A 149 6.01 5.97 -13.09
N ILE A 150 6.06 5.32 -11.91
CA ILE A 150 5.01 4.39 -11.45
C ILE A 150 3.65 5.09 -11.40
N SER A 151 3.57 6.28 -10.81
CA SER A 151 2.32 7.05 -10.71
C SER A 151 1.77 7.39 -12.10
N HIS A 152 2.60 7.93 -13.00
CA HIS A 152 2.18 8.24 -14.37
C HIS A 152 1.73 6.98 -15.13
N TYR A 153 2.48 5.87 -15.02
CA TYR A 153 2.15 4.61 -15.69
C TYR A 153 0.83 4.03 -15.16
N SER A 154 0.62 4.03 -13.86
CA SER A 154 -0.60 3.54 -13.20
C SER A 154 -1.82 4.31 -13.70
N LYS A 155 -1.77 5.64 -13.65
CA LYS A 155 -2.85 6.52 -14.12
C LYS A 155 -3.17 6.29 -15.60
N LYS A 156 -2.14 6.23 -16.48
CA LYS A 156 -2.32 6.03 -17.93
C LYS A 156 -2.95 4.68 -18.27
N ASN A 157 -2.78 3.66 -17.43
CA ASN A 157 -3.21 2.29 -17.70
C ASN A 157 -4.37 1.82 -16.82
N ASN A 158 -5.04 2.71 -16.09
CA ASN A 158 -6.13 2.40 -15.16
C ASN A 158 -5.73 1.34 -14.12
N ILE A 159 -4.54 1.48 -13.55
CA ILE A 159 -4.00 0.63 -12.50
C ILE A 159 -4.06 1.42 -11.20
N THR A 160 -4.61 0.85 -10.14
CA THR A 160 -4.68 1.51 -8.83
C THR A 160 -3.29 1.52 -8.20
N LEU A 161 -2.74 2.71 -7.96
CA LEU A 161 -1.50 2.87 -7.20
C LEU A 161 -1.82 2.90 -5.71
N ILE A 162 -1.14 2.08 -4.94
CA ILE A 162 -1.25 1.99 -3.49
C ILE A 162 0.10 2.34 -2.88
N PHE A 163 0.15 3.38 -2.05
CA PHE A 163 1.32 3.66 -1.24
C PHE A 163 1.15 3.06 0.15
N ASP A 164 2.02 2.12 0.50
CA ASP A 164 2.13 1.64 1.87
C ASP A 164 2.99 2.62 2.68
N GLU A 165 2.32 3.45 3.44
CA GLU A 165 2.94 4.47 4.27
C GLU A 165 3.05 4.06 5.76
N MET A 166 2.99 2.76 6.08
CA MET A 166 3.12 2.28 7.46
C MET A 166 4.39 2.80 8.14
N ILE A 167 5.50 2.91 7.40
CA ILE A 167 6.76 3.45 7.91
C ILE A 167 6.85 4.97 7.69
N THR A 168 6.40 5.47 6.54
CA THR A 168 6.64 6.86 6.12
C THR A 168 5.54 7.84 6.50
N GLY A 169 4.32 7.36 6.77
CA GLY A 169 3.19 8.20 7.12
C GLY A 169 3.45 9.04 8.37
N ILE A 170 3.16 10.34 8.29
CA ILE A 170 3.31 11.35 9.37
C ILE A 170 4.79 11.52 9.84
N ARG A 171 5.76 10.93 9.15
CA ARG A 171 7.19 11.05 9.51
C ARG A 171 7.92 12.16 8.75
N THR A 172 7.40 12.55 7.60
CA THR A 172 7.94 13.66 6.80
C THR A 172 7.01 14.85 6.92
N ASP A 173 7.50 15.96 7.46
CA ASP A 173 6.75 17.23 7.64
C ASP A 173 5.37 17.06 8.30
N CYS A 174 5.24 16.08 9.21
CA CYS A 174 3.96 15.72 9.86
C CYS A 174 2.82 15.44 8.87
N SER A 175 3.13 14.97 7.67
CA SER A 175 2.18 14.67 6.60
C SER A 175 2.45 13.31 5.96
N SER A 176 1.87 13.05 4.78
CA SER A 176 2.16 11.85 4.01
C SER A 176 3.43 12.02 3.17
N ILE A 177 4.08 10.91 2.83
CA ILE A 177 5.20 10.89 1.89
C ILE A 177 4.77 11.39 0.50
N GLN A 178 3.49 11.34 0.17
CA GLN A 178 2.93 11.87 -1.06
C GLN A 178 3.15 13.37 -1.17
N ASN A 179 2.92 14.11 -0.09
CA ASN A 179 3.21 15.55 -0.05
C ASN A 179 4.71 15.83 -0.21
N TYR A 180 5.56 15.06 0.47
CA TYR A 180 7.02 15.22 0.39
C TYR A 180 7.55 15.06 -1.05
N PHE A 181 7.07 14.08 -1.79
CA PHE A 181 7.49 13.87 -3.18
C PHE A 181 6.65 14.65 -4.20
N GLY A 182 5.47 15.16 -3.84
CA GLY A 182 4.51 15.75 -4.78
C GLY A 182 3.94 14.70 -5.75
N ILE A 183 3.63 13.50 -5.24
CA ILE A 183 3.15 12.36 -6.02
C ILE A 183 1.98 11.73 -5.27
N ASN A 184 0.81 11.65 -5.91
CA ASN A 184 -0.38 11.07 -5.30
C ASN A 184 -0.57 9.61 -5.73
N ALA A 185 -1.02 8.79 -4.78
CA ALA A 185 -1.56 7.47 -5.00
C ALA A 185 -3.09 7.50 -4.82
N GLU A 186 -3.81 6.55 -5.41
CA GLU A 186 -5.26 6.42 -5.25
C GLU A 186 -5.63 5.90 -3.85
N ILE A 187 -4.73 5.12 -3.23
CA ILE A 187 -4.90 4.55 -1.89
C ILE A 187 -3.58 4.70 -1.11
N SER A 188 -3.68 5.03 0.17
CA SER A 188 -2.53 4.98 1.09
C SER A 188 -2.98 4.63 2.51
#